data_b8ceaabfb6c601b1e7534aac53ef8d38
#
_entry.id   b8ceaabfb6c601b1e7534aac53ef8d38
#
_cell.length_a   1.000
_cell.length_b   1.000
_cell.length_c   1.000
_cell.angle_alpha   90.00
_cell.angle_beta   90.00
_cell.angle_gamma   90.00
#
_symmetry.space_group_name_H-M   'P 1'
#
loop_
_entity.id
_entity.type
_entity.pdbx_description
1 polymer ?
#
loop_
_entity_poly.entity_id
_entity_poly.type
_entity_poly.pdbx_seq_one_letter_code
_entity_poly.pdbx_strand_id
1 'polypeptide(L)'
;MVGVFLCLEDDMTNEKENQKKTAAGYRTATKLVRGGTLRSAFNETSEAIFMNSGFVYDSAEQAAGRFKGDNEGFIYSRYANPTISMFEERMILLEGAEAARGTASGMAAVNAALLSQVKAGDHVVAPKALFGSCLYIIENILPRFGVDITLINGTDLDQWRNAVTDKTACVFFETPSNPALEIVDIAAVSEIAHKVGAKVIVDNVFATPILQKPLQLGA
;
A
#
# COMPACT_ATOMS: atom_id res chain seq x y z
N MET A 1 8.31 8.79 8.65
CA MET A 1 7.70 8.51 7.34
C MET A 1 6.79 7.31 7.56
N VAL A 2 5.51 7.43 7.30
CA VAL A 2 4.55 6.32 7.42
C VAL A 2 4.46 5.67 6.04
N GLY A 3 4.70 4.38 5.96
CA GLY A 3 4.53 3.63 4.71
C GLY A 3 3.10 3.15 4.57
N VAL A 4 2.60 3.07 3.35
CA VAL A 4 1.28 2.53 3.01
C VAL A 4 1.48 1.32 2.10
N PHE A 5 0.84 0.23 2.44
CA PHE A 5 0.71 -0.97 1.62
C PHE A 5 -0.72 -1.05 1.08
N LEU A 6 -0.87 -1.19 -0.23
CA LEU A 6 -2.16 -1.20 -0.92
C LEU A 6 -2.50 -2.64 -1.33
N CYS A 7 -3.68 -3.13 -0.97
CA CYS A 7 -4.15 -4.49 -1.26
C CYS A 7 -5.64 -4.49 -1.64
N LEU A 8 -6.04 -5.53 -2.35
CA LEU A 8 -7.42 -5.78 -2.78
C LEU A 8 -8.17 -6.59 -1.71
N GLU A 9 -9.36 -6.16 -1.26
CA GLU A 9 -10.46 -7.03 -0.82
C GLU A 9 -11.73 -6.27 -0.39
N ASP A 10 -12.87 -6.93 -0.57
CA ASP A 10 -14.24 -6.43 -0.58
C ASP A 10 -14.89 -6.19 0.79
N ASP A 11 -15.87 -5.35 0.72
CA ASP A 11 -17.18 -5.24 1.41
C ASP A 11 -17.27 -4.24 2.58
N MET A 12 -18.11 -3.19 2.36
CA MET A 12 -18.54 -2.25 3.41
C MET A 12 -19.91 -1.61 3.11
N THR A 13 -20.72 -1.45 4.14
CA THR A 13 -22.13 -1.09 4.16
C THR A 13 -22.50 0.36 3.78
N ASN A 14 -23.83 0.60 3.54
CA ASN A 14 -24.47 1.72 2.82
C ASN A 14 -24.12 3.16 3.28
N GLU A 15 -23.83 3.45 4.55
CA GLU A 15 -23.49 4.83 4.99
C GLU A 15 -22.05 5.23 4.68
N LYS A 16 -21.12 4.30 4.84
CA LYS A 16 -19.73 4.49 4.44
C LYS A 16 -19.61 4.59 2.91
N GLU A 17 -20.43 3.83 2.17
CA GLU A 17 -20.51 3.91 0.71
C GLU A 17 -20.97 5.29 0.23
N ASN A 18 -21.93 5.92 0.91
CA ASN A 18 -22.39 7.27 0.61
C ASN A 18 -21.32 8.33 0.95
N GLN A 19 -20.59 8.19 2.06
CA GLN A 19 -19.48 9.07 2.40
C GLN A 19 -18.30 8.89 1.43
N LYS A 20 -17.97 7.65 1.04
CA LYS A 20 -16.98 7.35 0.01
C LYS A 20 -17.36 7.94 -1.35
N LYS A 21 -18.62 7.77 -1.79
CA LYS A 21 -19.12 8.36 -3.05
C LYS A 21 -19.05 9.90 -3.04
N THR A 22 -19.36 10.54 -1.93
CA THR A 22 -19.25 12.00 -1.77
C THR A 22 -17.80 12.45 -1.80
N ALA A 23 -16.91 11.77 -1.08
CA ALA A 23 -15.48 12.09 -1.02
C ALA A 23 -14.75 11.80 -2.35
N ALA A 24 -15.18 10.79 -3.11
CA ALA A 24 -14.62 10.48 -4.43
C ALA A 24 -14.76 11.65 -5.41
N GLY A 25 -15.87 12.41 -5.35
CA GLY A 25 -16.13 13.60 -6.15
C GLY A 25 -15.34 14.86 -5.77
N TYR A 26 -14.62 14.83 -4.63
CA TYR A 26 -13.83 15.99 -4.20
C TYR A 26 -12.61 16.22 -5.09
N ARG A 27 -12.24 17.51 -5.28
CA ARG A 27 -10.94 17.87 -5.87
C ARG A 27 -9.81 17.41 -4.96
N THR A 28 -8.63 17.15 -5.52
CA THR A 28 -7.44 16.65 -4.79
C THR A 28 -7.13 17.44 -3.53
N ALA A 29 -7.15 18.79 -3.61
CA ALA A 29 -6.94 19.65 -2.43
C ALA A 29 -7.98 19.41 -1.32
N THR A 30 -9.22 19.12 -1.66
CA THR A 30 -10.27 18.81 -0.68
C THR A 30 -10.09 17.41 -0.12
N LYS A 31 -9.67 16.43 -0.95
CA LYS A 31 -9.34 15.06 -0.49
C LYS A 31 -8.21 15.07 0.53
N LEU A 32 -7.18 15.90 0.31
CA LEU A 32 -6.05 16.05 1.25
C LEU A 32 -6.48 16.52 2.64
N VAL A 33 -7.53 17.34 2.72
CA VAL A 33 -7.98 17.96 3.98
C VAL A 33 -9.18 17.25 4.59
N ARG A 34 -10.07 16.67 3.79
CA ARG A 34 -11.36 16.14 4.23
C ARG A 34 -11.59 14.67 3.90
N GLY A 35 -10.74 14.07 3.07
CA GLY A 35 -10.89 12.67 2.69
C GLY A 35 -10.73 11.75 3.89
N GLY A 36 -11.66 10.82 4.05
CA GLY A 36 -11.61 9.82 5.12
C GLY A 36 -11.87 10.33 6.54
N THR A 37 -12.24 11.61 6.73
CA THR A 37 -12.45 12.17 8.08
C THR A 37 -13.64 11.50 8.77
N LEU A 38 -13.38 10.83 9.89
CA LEU A 38 -14.38 10.33 10.84
C LEU A 38 -14.54 11.38 11.95
N ARG A 39 -15.79 11.70 12.31
CA ARG A 39 -16.10 12.63 13.40
C ARG A 39 -16.56 11.86 14.62
N SER A 40 -16.11 12.29 15.79
CA SER A 40 -16.65 11.78 17.06
C SER A 40 -18.02 12.40 17.36
N ALA A 41 -18.59 12.02 18.50
CA ALA A 41 -19.82 12.63 19.01
C ALA A 41 -19.72 14.16 19.25
N PHE A 42 -18.50 14.72 19.24
CA PHE A 42 -18.26 16.16 19.41
C PHE A 42 -18.24 16.96 18.11
N ASN A 43 -18.32 16.30 16.94
CA ASN A 43 -18.34 16.94 15.62
C ASN A 43 -17.19 17.92 15.38
N GLU A 44 -15.99 17.58 15.79
CA GLU A 44 -14.76 18.36 15.63
C GLU A 44 -14.46 18.67 14.16
N THR A 45 -13.80 19.81 13.90
CA THR A 45 -13.50 20.27 12.53
C THR A 45 -12.33 19.53 11.89
N SER A 46 -11.38 19.04 12.66
CA SER A 46 -10.22 18.26 12.24
C SER A 46 -10.27 16.85 12.84
N GLU A 47 -9.43 15.96 12.36
CA GLU A 47 -9.37 14.59 12.85
C GLU A 47 -8.96 14.55 14.34
N ALA A 48 -9.70 13.79 15.15
CA ALA A 48 -9.29 13.45 16.51
C ALA A 48 -8.19 12.38 16.49
N ILE A 49 -7.29 12.43 17.48
CA ILE A 49 -6.27 11.41 17.68
C ILE A 49 -6.74 10.45 18.78
N PHE A 50 -6.97 9.19 18.41
CA PHE A 50 -7.44 8.15 19.32
C PHE A 50 -6.24 7.37 19.86
N MET A 51 -5.70 7.80 21.01
CA MET A 51 -4.55 7.17 21.67
C MET A 51 -5.01 6.11 22.69
N ASN A 52 -5.75 5.12 22.22
CA ASN A 52 -6.27 4.03 23.04
C ASN A 52 -5.89 2.67 22.45
N SER A 53 -5.87 1.62 23.28
CA SER A 53 -5.57 0.25 22.85
C SER A 53 -6.83 -0.56 22.57
N GLY A 54 -7.92 -0.33 23.29
CA GLY A 54 -9.16 -1.11 23.19
C GLY A 54 -10.40 -0.24 23.08
N PHE A 55 -11.51 -0.87 22.79
CA PHE A 55 -12.82 -0.26 22.62
C PHE A 55 -13.86 -1.02 23.42
N VAL A 56 -14.90 -0.34 23.89
CA VAL A 56 -16.00 -0.94 24.64
C VAL A 56 -17.08 -1.48 23.73
N TYR A 57 -17.91 -2.36 24.27
CA TYR A 57 -19.03 -2.99 23.58
C TYR A 57 -20.29 -2.82 24.40
N ASP A 58 -21.43 -2.73 23.74
CA ASP A 58 -22.75 -2.59 24.38
C ASP A 58 -23.23 -3.92 24.97
N SER A 59 -22.76 -5.06 24.40
CA SER A 59 -23.09 -6.40 24.88
C SER A 59 -22.00 -7.43 24.53
N ALA A 60 -22.07 -8.59 25.17
CA ALA A 60 -21.19 -9.73 24.86
C ALA A 60 -21.43 -10.26 23.42
N GLU A 61 -22.67 -10.21 22.95
CA GLU A 61 -23.05 -10.61 21.60
C GLU A 61 -22.44 -9.66 20.56
N GLN A 62 -22.46 -8.35 20.82
CA GLN A 62 -21.82 -7.36 19.95
C GLN A 62 -20.29 -7.60 19.91
N ALA A 63 -19.67 -7.85 21.04
CA ALA A 63 -18.26 -8.18 21.09
C ALA A 63 -17.95 -9.44 20.26
N ALA A 64 -18.70 -10.53 20.48
CA ALA A 64 -18.53 -11.77 19.73
C ALA A 64 -18.70 -11.57 18.22
N GLY A 65 -19.70 -10.78 17.79
CA GLY A 65 -19.93 -10.45 16.39
C GLY A 65 -18.77 -9.67 15.77
N ARG A 66 -18.20 -8.70 16.49
CA ARG A 66 -17.03 -7.95 16.00
C ARG A 66 -15.79 -8.85 15.84
N PHE A 67 -15.54 -9.77 16.79
CA PHE A 67 -14.41 -10.71 16.69
C PHE A 67 -14.57 -11.74 15.56
N LYS A 68 -15.82 -12.08 15.20
CA LYS A 68 -16.12 -12.95 14.06
C LYS A 68 -16.12 -12.23 12.71
N GLY A 69 -16.17 -10.90 12.70
CA GLY A 69 -16.35 -10.11 11.49
C GLY A 69 -17.81 -9.92 11.04
N ASP A 70 -18.79 -10.39 11.84
CA ASP A 70 -20.22 -10.26 11.54
C ASP A 70 -20.72 -8.82 11.75
N ASN A 71 -20.05 -8.06 12.61
CA ASN A 71 -20.39 -6.69 12.96
C ASN A 71 -19.20 -5.75 12.75
N GLU A 72 -19.46 -4.60 12.15
CA GLU A 72 -18.47 -3.55 12.00
C GLU A 72 -18.10 -2.91 13.35
N GLY A 73 -16.88 -2.36 13.42
CA GLY A 73 -16.40 -1.56 14.54
C GLY A 73 -14.97 -1.90 14.95
N PHE A 74 -14.43 -1.06 15.82
CA PHE A 74 -13.08 -1.24 16.34
C PHE A 74 -13.07 -2.24 17.50
N ILE A 75 -12.04 -3.08 17.54
CA ILE A 75 -11.82 -4.11 18.56
C ILE A 75 -10.59 -3.74 19.40
N TYR A 76 -9.48 -3.56 18.73
CA TYR A 76 -8.18 -3.29 19.33
C TYR A 76 -7.30 -2.54 18.32
N SER A 77 -6.58 -1.52 18.79
CA SER A 77 -5.87 -0.58 17.92
C SER A 77 -4.76 -1.22 17.04
N ARG A 78 -4.26 -2.40 17.40
CA ARG A 78 -3.34 -3.16 16.55
C ARG A 78 -4.03 -3.67 15.28
N TYR A 79 -5.32 -3.98 15.32
CA TYR A 79 -6.09 -4.41 14.14
C TYR A 79 -6.56 -3.19 13.34
N ALA A 80 -7.18 -2.23 14.03
CA ALA A 80 -7.67 -1.00 13.44
C ALA A 80 -7.87 0.08 14.52
N ASN A 81 -7.60 1.34 14.15
CA ASN A 81 -7.79 2.50 15.02
C ASN A 81 -8.38 3.64 14.18
N PRO A 82 -9.34 4.43 14.70
CA PRO A 82 -9.96 5.51 13.91
C PRO A 82 -8.96 6.47 13.27
N THR A 83 -7.87 6.83 13.97
CA THR A 83 -6.83 7.72 13.44
C THR A 83 -6.13 7.11 12.22
N ILE A 84 -5.75 5.84 12.31
CA ILE A 84 -5.09 5.13 11.21
C ILE A 84 -6.08 4.90 10.05
N SER A 85 -7.32 4.54 10.36
CA SER A 85 -8.35 4.33 9.35
C SER A 85 -8.65 5.60 8.54
N MET A 86 -8.65 6.78 9.18
CA MET A 86 -8.79 8.06 8.46
C MET A 86 -7.62 8.33 7.50
N PHE A 87 -6.40 7.99 7.93
CA PHE A 87 -5.22 8.09 7.07
C PHE A 87 -5.29 7.11 5.89
N GLU A 88 -5.61 5.84 6.15
CA GLU A 88 -5.75 4.79 5.14
C GLU A 88 -6.81 5.17 4.09
N GLU A 89 -8.00 5.61 4.52
CA GLU A 89 -9.07 6.04 3.63
C GLU A 89 -8.66 7.25 2.77
N ARG A 90 -7.91 8.19 3.34
CA ARG A 90 -7.37 9.33 2.59
C ARG A 90 -6.40 8.89 1.50
N MET A 91 -5.53 7.92 1.80
CA MET A 91 -4.61 7.35 0.80
C MET A 91 -5.36 6.60 -0.29
N ILE A 92 -6.39 5.83 0.05
CA ILE A 92 -7.29 5.19 -0.93
C ILE A 92 -7.87 6.22 -1.91
N LEU A 93 -8.41 7.32 -1.38
CA LEU A 93 -9.01 8.38 -2.19
C LEU A 93 -7.99 9.13 -3.08
N LEU A 94 -6.75 9.27 -2.63
CA LEU A 94 -5.70 9.96 -3.37
C LEU A 94 -5.10 9.09 -4.47
N GLU A 95 -4.81 7.84 -4.18
CA GLU A 95 -4.22 6.88 -5.12
C GLU A 95 -5.26 6.26 -6.07
N GLY A 96 -6.55 6.25 -5.68
CA GLY A 96 -7.59 5.49 -6.36
C GLY A 96 -7.47 4.00 -6.10
N ALA A 97 -7.01 3.63 -4.90
CA ALA A 97 -6.77 2.25 -4.48
C ALA A 97 -8.06 1.59 -3.97
N GLU A 98 -8.08 0.27 -3.93
CA GLU A 98 -9.16 -0.51 -3.30
C GLU A 98 -8.98 -0.57 -1.79
N ALA A 99 -7.76 -0.70 -1.30
CA ALA A 99 -7.44 -0.74 0.12
C ALA A 99 -6.09 -0.06 0.42
N ALA A 100 -5.89 0.32 1.69
CA ALA A 100 -4.63 0.80 2.20
C ALA A 100 -4.36 0.23 3.61
N ARG A 101 -3.08 0.06 3.96
CA ARG A 101 -2.65 -0.30 5.31
C ARG A 101 -1.52 0.60 5.76
N GLY A 102 -1.74 1.29 6.88
CA GLY A 102 -0.71 2.08 7.54
C GLY A 102 0.27 1.20 8.30
N THR A 103 1.56 1.50 8.19
CA THR A 103 2.63 0.81 8.91
C THR A 103 3.44 1.81 9.74
N ALA A 104 4.24 1.29 10.69
CA ALA A 104 5.04 2.12 11.59
C ALA A 104 6.17 2.90 10.88
N SER A 105 6.57 2.48 9.67
CA SER A 105 7.60 3.15 8.87
C SER A 105 7.50 2.77 7.40
N GLY A 106 8.14 3.55 6.50
CA GLY A 106 8.24 3.21 5.09
C GLY A 106 8.93 1.86 4.85
N MET A 107 9.98 1.56 5.62
CA MET A 107 10.66 0.26 5.51
C MET A 107 9.81 -0.92 5.97
N ALA A 108 8.94 -0.71 6.94
CA ALA A 108 7.94 -1.73 7.32
C ALA A 108 6.93 -1.97 6.19
N ALA A 109 6.53 -0.91 5.47
CA ALA A 109 5.67 -1.03 4.30
C ALA A 109 6.35 -1.81 3.17
N VAL A 110 7.58 -1.44 2.80
CA VAL A 110 8.34 -2.14 1.75
C VAL A 110 8.54 -3.62 2.09
N ASN A 111 8.97 -3.90 3.33
CA ASN A 111 9.17 -5.28 3.77
C ASN A 111 7.86 -6.09 3.76
N ALA A 112 6.75 -5.53 4.23
CA ALA A 112 5.45 -6.18 4.21
C ALA A 112 4.95 -6.38 2.77
N ALA A 113 5.10 -5.37 1.91
CA ALA A 113 4.70 -5.45 0.51
C ALA A 113 5.42 -6.60 -0.22
N LEU A 114 6.73 -6.70 -0.06
CA LEU A 114 7.52 -7.76 -0.69
C LEU A 114 7.22 -9.14 -0.10
N LEU A 115 7.32 -9.31 1.23
CA LEU A 115 7.14 -10.60 1.87
C LEU A 115 5.73 -11.19 1.74
N SER A 116 4.71 -10.34 1.56
CA SER A 116 3.35 -10.83 1.31
C SER A 116 3.13 -11.40 -0.09
N GLN A 117 4.02 -11.13 -1.04
CA GLN A 117 3.90 -11.56 -2.43
C GLN A 117 4.80 -12.75 -2.78
N VAL A 118 5.73 -13.13 -1.91
CA VAL A 118 6.74 -14.14 -2.23
C VAL A 118 6.74 -15.31 -1.27
N LYS A 119 7.16 -16.45 -1.76
CA LYS A 119 7.45 -17.68 -1.02
C LYS A 119 8.78 -18.29 -1.50
N ALA A 120 9.30 -19.30 -0.80
CA ALA A 120 10.52 -19.99 -1.23
C ALA A 120 10.38 -20.55 -2.64
N GLY A 121 11.39 -20.29 -3.47
CA GLY A 121 11.44 -20.68 -4.88
C GLY A 121 10.89 -19.65 -5.85
N ASP A 122 10.28 -18.56 -5.36
CA ASP A 122 9.85 -17.43 -6.18
C ASP A 122 11.06 -16.55 -6.57
N HIS A 123 10.84 -15.72 -7.61
CA HIS A 123 11.82 -14.80 -8.14
C HIS A 123 11.33 -13.36 -8.05
N VAL A 124 12.23 -12.43 -7.75
CA VAL A 124 11.98 -10.98 -7.74
C VAL A 124 12.96 -10.25 -8.64
N VAL A 125 12.47 -9.33 -9.44
CA VAL A 125 13.30 -8.44 -10.26
C VAL A 125 13.22 -7.01 -9.73
N ALA A 126 14.38 -6.37 -9.56
CA ALA A 126 14.46 -4.98 -9.10
C ALA A 126 15.63 -4.24 -9.75
N PRO A 127 15.57 -2.90 -9.87
CA PRO A 127 16.73 -2.11 -10.28
C PRO A 127 17.82 -2.09 -9.22
N LYS A 128 19.05 -1.83 -9.64
CA LYS A 128 20.16 -1.52 -8.74
C LYS A 128 20.03 -0.16 -8.09
N ALA A 129 19.38 0.78 -8.78
CA ALA A 129 19.13 2.14 -8.29
C ALA A 129 17.91 2.15 -7.35
N LEU A 130 18.13 1.77 -6.10
CA LEU A 130 17.15 1.75 -5.03
C LEU A 130 17.72 2.46 -3.79
N PHE A 131 16.82 2.91 -2.91
CA PHE A 131 17.19 3.31 -1.56
C PHE A 131 17.91 2.16 -0.85
N GLY A 132 19.04 2.47 -0.20
CA GLY A 132 19.92 1.43 0.34
C GLY A 132 19.25 0.41 1.26
N SER A 133 18.25 0.84 2.05
CA SER A 133 17.50 -0.10 2.90
C SER A 133 16.54 -0.98 2.10
N CYS A 134 15.98 -0.49 1.00
CA CYS A 134 15.17 -1.31 0.08
C CYS A 134 16.04 -2.35 -0.61
N LEU A 135 17.20 -1.92 -1.10
CA LEU A 135 18.20 -2.83 -1.69
C LEU A 135 18.66 -3.89 -0.68
N TYR A 136 18.87 -3.51 0.59
CA TYR A 136 19.21 -4.47 1.66
C TYR A 136 18.14 -5.53 1.87
N ILE A 137 16.85 -5.16 1.84
CA ILE A 137 15.74 -6.14 1.93
C ILE A 137 15.84 -7.13 0.76
N ILE A 138 16.02 -6.62 -0.47
CA ILE A 138 16.05 -7.45 -1.68
C ILE A 138 17.27 -8.36 -1.69
N GLU A 139 18.47 -7.84 -1.47
CA GLU A 139 19.71 -8.63 -1.58
C GLU A 139 20.01 -9.50 -0.36
N ASN A 140 19.53 -9.11 0.84
CA ASN A 140 19.97 -9.75 2.08
C ASN A 140 18.84 -10.39 2.88
N ILE A 141 17.60 -9.90 2.79
CA ILE A 141 16.47 -10.45 3.56
C ILE A 141 15.74 -11.52 2.75
N LEU A 142 15.27 -11.20 1.54
CA LEU A 142 14.48 -12.12 0.72
C LEU A 142 15.22 -13.44 0.42
N PRO A 143 16.54 -13.46 0.09
CA PRO A 143 17.26 -14.71 -0.16
C PRO A 143 17.30 -15.66 1.05
N ARG A 144 17.22 -15.14 2.30
CA ARG A 144 17.12 -15.98 3.51
C ARG A 144 15.84 -16.82 3.57
N PHE A 145 14.81 -16.38 2.84
CA PHE A 145 13.53 -17.09 2.70
C PHE A 145 13.45 -17.92 1.41
N GLY A 146 14.57 -18.10 0.71
CA GLY A 146 14.65 -18.91 -0.51
C GLY A 146 14.08 -18.23 -1.74
N VAL A 147 14.10 -16.88 -1.79
CA VAL A 147 13.67 -16.09 -2.95
C VAL A 147 14.87 -15.75 -3.80
N ASP A 148 14.78 -16.01 -5.11
CA ASP A 148 15.79 -15.65 -6.09
C ASP A 148 15.66 -14.18 -6.49
N ILE A 149 16.81 -13.50 -6.69
CA ILE A 149 16.84 -12.07 -7.00
C ILE A 149 17.60 -11.81 -8.31
N THR A 150 17.04 -10.97 -9.17
CA THR A 150 17.76 -10.41 -10.32
C THR A 150 17.77 -8.89 -10.22
N LEU A 151 18.96 -8.30 -10.18
CA LEU A 151 19.17 -6.85 -10.21
C LEU A 151 19.55 -6.38 -11.61
N ILE A 152 18.85 -5.34 -12.09
CA ILE A 152 18.97 -4.81 -13.44
C ILE A 152 19.24 -3.29 -13.44
N ASN A 153 19.47 -2.71 -14.63
CA ASN A 153 19.31 -1.27 -14.85
C ASN A 153 17.83 -0.97 -15.08
N GLY A 154 17.18 -0.25 -14.15
CA GLY A 154 15.75 0.04 -14.18
C GLY A 154 15.28 0.91 -15.34
N THR A 155 16.18 1.71 -15.94
CA THR A 155 15.85 2.56 -17.10
C THR A 155 15.91 1.80 -18.44
N ASP A 156 16.40 0.57 -18.43
CA ASP A 156 16.56 -0.27 -19.61
C ASP A 156 15.44 -1.32 -19.70
N LEU A 157 14.46 -1.08 -20.56
CA LEU A 157 13.32 -1.98 -20.73
C LEU A 157 13.70 -3.36 -21.30
N ASP A 158 14.82 -3.48 -22.00
CA ASP A 158 15.26 -4.79 -22.50
C ASP A 158 15.81 -5.65 -21.36
N GLN A 159 16.43 -5.05 -20.36
CA GLN A 159 16.81 -5.79 -19.14
C GLN A 159 15.58 -6.27 -18.36
N TRP A 160 14.50 -5.48 -18.27
CA TRP A 160 13.24 -5.95 -17.71
C TRP A 160 12.67 -7.14 -18.46
N ARG A 161 12.59 -7.07 -19.82
CA ARG A 161 12.08 -8.15 -20.66
C ARG A 161 12.88 -9.45 -20.53
N ASN A 162 14.20 -9.34 -20.35
CA ASN A 162 15.09 -10.50 -20.23
C ASN A 162 15.10 -11.09 -18.80
N ALA A 163 14.91 -10.27 -17.77
CA ALA A 163 14.95 -10.70 -16.37
C ALA A 163 13.61 -11.26 -15.87
N VAL A 164 12.48 -10.73 -16.34
CA VAL A 164 11.15 -11.18 -15.93
C VAL A 164 10.82 -12.51 -16.60
N THR A 165 10.52 -13.52 -15.80
CA THR A 165 10.23 -14.89 -16.23
C THR A 165 8.93 -15.39 -15.59
N ASP A 166 8.44 -16.55 -16.00
CA ASP A 166 7.28 -17.23 -15.42
C ASP A 166 7.45 -17.61 -13.92
N LYS A 167 8.68 -17.56 -13.38
CA LYS A 167 8.96 -17.70 -11.96
C LYS A 167 8.89 -16.38 -11.18
N THR A 168 8.83 -15.24 -11.88
CA THR A 168 8.82 -13.93 -11.25
C THR A 168 7.48 -13.70 -10.54
N ALA A 169 7.49 -13.63 -9.21
CA ALA A 169 6.32 -13.36 -8.39
C ALA A 169 6.00 -11.87 -8.38
N CYS A 170 7.02 -11.03 -8.26
CA CYS A 170 6.84 -9.58 -8.33
C CYS A 170 8.07 -8.86 -8.88
N VAL A 171 7.84 -7.64 -9.34
CA VAL A 171 8.86 -6.64 -9.62
C VAL A 171 8.73 -5.51 -8.59
N PHE A 172 9.85 -4.96 -8.12
CA PHE A 172 9.87 -3.84 -7.20
C PHE A 172 10.79 -2.74 -7.70
N PHE A 173 10.35 -1.49 -7.68
CA PHE A 173 11.19 -0.34 -8.03
C PHE A 173 10.70 0.96 -7.40
N GLU A 174 11.61 1.93 -7.30
CA GLU A 174 11.34 3.31 -6.95
C GLU A 174 11.36 4.19 -8.20
N THR A 175 10.47 5.14 -8.31
CA THR A 175 10.50 6.12 -9.40
C THR A 175 9.85 7.45 -8.97
N PRO A 176 10.63 8.55 -8.90
CA PRO A 176 12.09 8.65 -9.04
C PRO A 176 12.86 7.86 -7.96
N SER A 177 13.99 7.25 -8.31
CA SER A 177 14.79 6.47 -7.37
C SER A 177 15.63 7.34 -6.41
N ASN A 178 15.92 6.83 -5.21
CA ASN A 178 16.75 7.51 -4.21
C ASN A 178 18.14 6.81 -4.11
N PRO A 179 19.28 7.48 -4.29
CA PRO A 179 19.43 8.92 -4.55
C PRO A 179 19.64 9.29 -6.03
N ALA A 180 19.60 8.30 -6.94
CA ALA A 180 20.02 8.49 -8.32
C ALA A 180 19.02 9.29 -9.17
N LEU A 181 17.78 9.46 -8.71
CA LEU A 181 16.69 10.14 -9.40
C LEU A 181 16.38 9.54 -10.80
N GLU A 182 16.66 8.27 -10.97
CA GLU A 182 16.31 7.55 -12.19
C GLU A 182 14.80 7.42 -12.30
N ILE A 183 14.29 7.56 -13.53
CA ILE A 183 12.87 7.41 -13.83
C ILE A 183 12.65 6.07 -14.53
N VAL A 184 11.79 5.25 -13.95
CA VAL A 184 11.33 3.98 -14.52
C VAL A 184 9.96 4.18 -15.14
N ASP A 185 9.74 3.69 -16.35
CA ASP A 185 8.43 3.71 -17.01
C ASP A 185 7.51 2.65 -16.37
N ILE A 186 6.64 3.10 -15.46
CA ILE A 186 5.72 2.23 -14.71
C ILE A 186 4.84 1.42 -15.67
N ALA A 187 4.27 2.07 -16.69
CA ALA A 187 3.32 1.41 -17.58
C ALA A 187 4.01 0.31 -18.41
N ALA A 188 5.19 0.60 -18.96
CA ALA A 188 5.95 -0.37 -19.74
C ALA A 188 6.42 -1.56 -18.87
N VAL A 189 6.89 -1.31 -17.64
CA VAL A 189 7.31 -2.38 -16.73
C VAL A 189 6.10 -3.19 -16.26
N SER A 190 4.98 -2.56 -15.98
CA SER A 190 3.73 -3.25 -15.62
C SER A 190 3.26 -4.17 -16.73
N GLU A 191 3.29 -3.73 -17.99
CA GLU A 191 2.95 -4.57 -19.13
C GLU A 191 3.87 -5.81 -19.24
N ILE A 192 5.18 -5.64 -18.99
CA ILE A 192 6.13 -6.75 -19.00
C ILE A 192 5.83 -7.74 -17.86
N ALA A 193 5.64 -7.25 -16.65
CA ALA A 193 5.39 -8.08 -15.47
C ALA A 193 4.07 -8.87 -15.59
N HIS A 194 3.01 -8.20 -16.02
CA HIS A 194 1.68 -8.81 -16.13
C HIS A 194 1.60 -9.93 -17.19
N LYS A 195 2.46 -9.93 -18.21
CA LYS A 195 2.52 -11.04 -19.21
C LYS A 195 2.82 -12.39 -18.57
N VAL A 196 3.51 -12.40 -17.43
CA VAL A 196 3.84 -13.62 -16.67
C VAL A 196 3.03 -13.75 -15.37
N GLY A 197 2.10 -12.82 -15.10
CA GLY A 197 1.30 -12.79 -13.88
C GLY A 197 2.03 -12.24 -12.66
N ALA A 198 3.21 -11.62 -12.84
CA ALA A 198 3.96 -11.00 -11.76
C ALA A 198 3.28 -9.72 -11.26
N LYS A 199 3.33 -9.49 -9.94
CA LYS A 199 2.84 -8.26 -9.32
C LYS A 199 3.83 -7.11 -9.51
N VAL A 200 3.31 -5.88 -9.56
CA VAL A 200 4.13 -4.67 -9.68
C VAL A 200 4.03 -3.87 -8.38
N ILE A 201 5.16 -3.67 -7.73
CA ILE A 201 5.26 -2.94 -6.46
C ILE A 201 6.10 -1.70 -6.70
N VAL A 202 5.53 -0.52 -6.46
CA VAL A 202 6.19 0.77 -6.69
C VAL A 202 6.34 1.54 -5.39
N ASP A 203 7.56 1.91 -5.04
CA ASP A 203 7.79 2.92 -4.01
C ASP A 203 7.62 4.32 -4.64
N ASN A 204 6.52 4.98 -4.30
CA ASN A 204 6.11 6.27 -4.83
C ASN A 204 6.41 7.44 -3.86
N VAL A 205 7.29 7.23 -2.89
CA VAL A 205 7.52 8.18 -1.80
C VAL A 205 7.96 9.57 -2.28
N PHE A 206 8.77 9.64 -3.35
CA PHE A 206 9.25 10.93 -3.87
C PHE A 206 8.20 11.67 -4.70
N ALA A 207 7.53 10.99 -5.62
CA ALA A 207 6.53 11.62 -6.47
C ALA A 207 5.21 11.91 -5.72
N THR A 208 4.85 11.05 -4.77
CA THR A 208 3.56 11.09 -4.04
C THR A 208 2.35 10.94 -4.97
N PRO A 209 1.14 10.64 -4.47
CA PRO A 209 -0.05 10.56 -5.31
C PRO A 209 -0.48 11.89 -5.94
N ILE A 210 0.21 12.99 -5.62
CA ILE A 210 -0.06 14.29 -6.22
C ILE A 210 0.57 14.41 -7.61
N LEU A 211 1.79 13.88 -7.78
CA LEU A 211 2.53 13.96 -9.04
C LEU A 211 2.41 12.67 -9.87
N GLN A 212 2.26 11.53 -9.21
CA GLN A 212 2.26 10.22 -9.87
C GLN A 212 1.31 9.26 -9.15
N LYS A 213 0.57 8.47 -9.90
CA LYS A 213 -0.37 7.45 -9.39
C LYS A 213 -0.05 6.09 -10.01
N PRO A 214 0.84 5.32 -9.40
CA PRO A 214 1.31 4.04 -9.95
C PRO A 214 0.17 3.06 -10.28
N LEU A 215 -0.86 2.96 -9.45
CA LEU A 215 -2.01 2.08 -9.69
C LEU A 215 -2.73 2.39 -11.00
N GLN A 216 -2.82 3.68 -11.40
CA GLN A 216 -3.43 4.09 -12.66
C GLN A 216 -2.54 3.80 -13.88
N LEU A 217 -1.26 3.49 -13.64
CA LEU A 217 -0.26 3.13 -14.63
C LEU A 217 0.02 1.62 -14.69
N GLY A 218 -0.74 0.83 -13.91
CA GLY A 218 -0.70 -0.62 -13.94
C GLY A 218 0.05 -1.29 -12.79
N ALA A 219 0.49 -0.54 -11.75
CA ALA A 219 1.11 -1.14 -10.58
C ALA A 219 0.09 -1.89 -9.72
#